data_5f418b6bdc4a1d6845dd86ba15e22f2c
#
_entry.id   5f418b6bdc4a1d6845dd86ba15e22f2c
#
_cell.length_a   1.000
_cell.length_b   1.000
_cell.length_c   1.000
_cell.angle_alpha   90.00
_cell.angle_beta   90.00
_cell.angle_gamma   90.00
#
_symmetry.space_group_name_H-M   'P 1'
#
loop_
_entity.id
_entity.type
_entity.pdbx_description
1 polymer ?
#
loop_
_entity_poly.entity_id
_entity_poly.type
_entity_poly.pdbx_seq_one_letter_code
_entity_poly.pdbx_strand_id
1 'polypeptide(L)' 'MRVRIGIGDTSREIELDVGDADALIAEIEEAFSGEKAILWFTDVGDRRIGVPIRSIAYVEMEPEQRVSVGFKSP' A
#
# COMPACT_ATOMS: atom_id res chain seq x y z
N MET A 1 7.20 1.45 -5.12
CA MET A 1 6.45 2.49 -4.39
C MET A 1 6.12 2.00 -3.01
N ARG A 2 6.32 2.83 -2.02
CA ARG A 2 6.06 2.44 -0.65
C ARG A 2 4.60 2.67 -0.30
N VAL A 3 4.00 1.68 0.33
CA VAL A 3 2.60 1.74 0.72
C VAL A 3 2.52 1.51 2.21
N ARG A 4 1.74 2.33 2.90
CA ARG A 4 1.47 2.15 4.31
C ARG A 4 0.01 1.87 4.50
N ILE A 5 -0.28 0.85 5.29
CA ILE A 5 -1.65 0.46 5.56
C ILE A 5 -1.88 0.63 7.05
N GLY A 6 -2.76 1.53 7.40
CA GLY A 6 -3.10 1.75 8.80
C GLY A 6 -4.15 0.78 9.26
N ILE A 7 -3.91 0.17 10.43
CA ILE A 7 -4.85 -0.79 10.99
C ILE A 7 -5.72 -0.08 12.00
N GLY A 8 -7.01 -0.21 11.83
CA GLY A 8 -7.96 0.48 12.70
C GLY A 8 -7.87 0.02 14.12
N ASP A 9 -8.20 0.87 15.03
CA ASP A 9 -8.20 0.62 16.46
C ASP A 9 -6.81 0.42 17.05
N THR A 10 -5.77 0.63 16.28
CA THR A 10 -4.42 0.56 16.83
C THR A 10 -3.60 1.62 16.16
N SER A 11 -2.39 1.80 16.63
CA SER A 11 -1.48 2.70 15.98
C SER A 11 -0.53 1.94 15.05
N ARG A 12 -0.87 0.72 14.70
CA ARG A 12 0.00 -0.08 13.86
C ARG A 12 -0.14 0.31 12.41
N GLU A 13 0.96 0.25 11.73
CA GLU A 13 1.00 0.44 10.28
C GLU A 13 1.78 -0.69 9.68
N ILE A 14 1.37 -1.11 8.51
CA ILE A 14 2.11 -2.11 7.75
C ILE A 14 2.73 -1.40 6.58
N GLU A 15 4.04 -1.53 6.42
CA GLU A 15 4.74 -0.91 5.31
C GLU A 15 5.12 -1.96 4.29
N LEU A 16 4.87 -1.67 3.05
CA LEU A 16 5.16 -2.56 1.94
C LEU A 16 5.80 -1.79 0.82
N ASP A 17 6.55 -2.50 0.00
CA ASP A 17 7.08 -1.92 -1.21
C ASP A 17 6.43 -2.66 -2.36
N VAL A 18 5.71 -1.98 -3.20
CA VAL A 18 4.99 -2.63 -4.29
C VAL A 18 5.50 -2.13 -5.62
N GLY A 19 5.47 -3.00 -6.61
CA GLY A 19 5.98 -2.66 -7.92
C GLY A 19 5.01 -1.90 -8.79
N ASP A 20 3.74 -2.24 -8.71
CA ASP A 20 2.73 -1.63 -9.57
C ASP A 20 1.64 -1.01 -8.70
N ALA A 21 1.75 0.27 -8.47
CA ALA A 21 0.82 0.95 -7.59
C ALA A 21 -0.57 1.04 -8.19
N ASP A 22 -0.66 1.22 -9.51
CA ASP A 22 -1.98 1.33 -10.13
C ASP A 22 -2.74 0.02 -10.03
N ALA A 23 -2.06 -1.09 -10.20
CA ALA A 23 -2.70 -2.38 -10.05
C ALA A 23 -3.16 -2.59 -8.61
N LEU A 24 -2.37 -2.13 -7.66
CA LEU A 24 -2.73 -2.26 -6.26
C LEU A 24 -3.96 -1.42 -5.95
N ILE A 25 -4.02 -0.19 -6.46
CA ILE A 25 -5.17 0.66 -6.23
C ILE A 25 -6.44 -0.01 -6.78
N ALA A 26 -6.35 -0.59 -7.97
CA ALA A 26 -7.50 -1.25 -8.56
C ALA A 26 -7.96 -2.43 -7.70
N GLU A 27 -7.00 -3.18 -7.16
CA GLU A 27 -7.34 -4.31 -6.31
C GLU A 27 -7.99 -3.86 -5.01
N ILE A 28 -7.51 -2.77 -4.45
CA ILE A 28 -8.08 -2.24 -3.22
C ILE A 28 -9.51 -1.80 -3.46
N GLU A 29 -9.74 -1.07 -4.55
CA GLU A 29 -11.08 -0.59 -4.84
C GLU A 29 -12.03 -1.73 -5.10
N GLU A 30 -11.56 -2.74 -5.80
CA GLU A 30 -12.39 -3.90 -6.05
C GLU A 30 -12.73 -4.64 -4.76
N ALA A 31 -11.75 -4.75 -3.87
CA ALA A 31 -11.97 -5.43 -2.62
C ALA A 31 -13.01 -4.72 -1.76
N PHE A 32 -12.98 -3.39 -1.74
CA PHE A 32 -13.92 -2.64 -0.93
C PHE A 32 -15.32 -2.61 -1.53
N SER A 33 -15.45 -2.75 -2.84
CA SER A 33 -16.76 -2.76 -3.44
C SER A 33 -17.32 -4.16 -3.57
N GLY A 34 -16.53 -5.20 -3.34
CA GLY A 34 -16.99 -6.57 -3.45
C GLY A 34 -17.23 -7.17 -2.09
N GLU A 35 -17.19 -8.49 -2.04
CA GLU A 35 -17.43 -9.18 -0.79
C GLU A 35 -16.21 -9.91 -0.29
N LYS A 36 -15.04 -9.40 -0.61
CA LYS A 36 -13.83 -10.03 -0.14
C LYS A 36 -13.64 -9.72 1.33
N ALA A 37 -13.18 -10.71 2.05
CA ALA A 37 -12.94 -10.53 3.47
C ALA A 37 -11.50 -10.12 3.76
N ILE A 38 -10.58 -10.52 2.91
CA ILE A 38 -9.16 -10.28 3.13
C ILE A 38 -8.56 -9.69 1.86
N LEU A 39 -7.76 -8.67 2.03
CA LEU A 39 -7.01 -8.10 0.93
C LEU A 39 -5.57 -8.56 1.07
N TRP A 40 -5.05 -9.17 0.02
CA TRP A 40 -3.69 -9.69 0.04
C TRP A 40 -2.75 -8.75 -0.67
N PHE A 41 -1.66 -8.45 -0.01
CA PHE A 41 -0.62 -7.59 -0.56
C PHE A 41 0.63 -8.40 -0.80
N THR A 42 1.32 -8.13 -1.88
CA THR A 42 2.58 -8.77 -2.17
C THR A 42 3.66 -7.71 -2.22
N ASP A 43 4.65 -7.89 -1.39
CA ASP A 43 5.78 -7.00 -1.31
C ASP A 43 6.80 -7.39 -2.39
N VAL A 44 7.65 -6.46 -2.81
CA VAL A 44 8.67 -6.78 -3.80
C VAL A 44 9.63 -7.84 -3.32
N GLY A 45 9.69 -8.10 -2.02
CA GLY A 45 10.50 -9.20 -1.50
C GLY A 45 9.74 -10.50 -1.42
N ASP A 46 8.65 -10.64 -2.16
CA ASP A 46 7.82 -11.85 -2.20
C ASP A 46 7.12 -12.14 -0.89
N ARG A 47 7.06 -11.17 0.00
CA ARG A 47 6.33 -11.34 1.23
C ARG A 47 4.86 -11.11 0.96
N ARG A 48 4.02 -11.99 1.42
CA ARG A 48 2.58 -11.85 1.21
C ARG A 48 1.92 -11.58 2.55
N ILE A 49 1.11 -10.53 2.57
CA ILE A 49 0.46 -10.11 3.81
C ILE A 49 -1.03 -10.01 3.55
N GLY A 50 -1.81 -10.70 4.36
CA GLY A 50 -3.26 -10.64 4.26
C GLY A 50 -3.81 -9.76 5.35
N VAL A 51 -4.63 -8.79 4.98
CA VAL A 51 -5.21 -7.87 5.94
C VAL A 51 -6.72 -7.94 5.81
N PRO A 52 -7.44 -8.19 6.90
CA PRO A 52 -8.90 -8.17 6.84
C PRO A 52 -9.37 -6.78 6.41
N ILE A 53 -10.24 -6.75 5.43
CA ILE A 53 -10.68 -5.47 4.88
C ILE A 53 -11.29 -4.59 5.95
N ARG A 54 -12.00 -5.17 6.90
CA ARG A 54 -12.61 -4.39 7.96
C ARG A 54 -11.61 -3.74 8.87
N SER A 55 -10.37 -4.23 8.90
CA SER A 55 -9.35 -3.69 9.79
C SER A 55 -8.57 -2.55 9.18
N ILE A 56 -8.78 -2.27 7.90
CA ILE A 56 -8.01 -1.24 7.24
C ILE A 56 -8.62 0.11 7.53
N ALA A 57 -7.85 0.99 8.14
CA ALA A 57 -8.28 2.34 8.39
C ALA A 57 -7.95 3.25 7.23
N TYR A 58 -6.79 3.06 6.61
CA TYR A 58 -6.39 3.87 5.47
C TYR A 58 -5.27 3.17 4.71
N VAL A 59 -5.09 3.58 3.47
CA VAL A 59 -3.97 3.12 2.66
C VAL A 59 -3.30 4.37 2.10
N GLU A 60 -2.01 4.50 2.37
CA GLU A 60 -1.27 5.67 1.95
C GLU A 60 -0.16 5.25 1.01
N MET A 61 -0.03 5.93 -0.10
CA MET A 61 1.02 5.63 -1.05
C MET A 61 1.95 6.80 -1.17
N GLU A 62 3.23 6.51 -0.96
CA GLU A 62 4.26 7.52 -1.08
C GLU A 62 4.85 7.46 -2.46
N PRO A 63 4.93 8.58 -3.14
CA PRO A 63 5.56 8.56 -4.45
C PRO A 63 7.02 8.22 -4.30
N GLU A 64 7.55 7.59 -5.31
CA GLU A 64 8.94 7.27 -5.32
C GLU A 64 9.75 8.53 -5.27
N GLN A 65 10.70 8.58 -4.38
CA GLN A 65 11.53 9.71 -4.29
C GLN A 65 12.55 9.65 -5.36
N ARG A 66 12.45 10.48 -6.33
CA ARG A 66 13.47 10.63 -7.26
C ARG A 66 14.54 11.40 -6.67
N VAL A 67 15.65 10.89 -6.70
CA VAL A 67 16.78 11.61 -6.30
C VAL A 67 16.94 12.63 -7.34
N SER A 68 16.51 13.74 -7.12
CA SER A 68 16.67 14.78 -7.92
C SER A 68 18.03 15.23 -7.80
N VAL A 69 18.78 14.82 -8.63
CA VAL A 69 20.06 15.19 -8.62
C VAL A 69 20.17 16.61 -8.81
N GLY A 70 20.36 17.02 -8.22
CA GLY A 70 20.43 18.16 -8.26
C GLY A 70 20.17 19.21 -9.01
N PHE A 71 19.97 19.27 -9.24
CA PHE A 71 19.81 19.87 -9.53
C PHE A 71 19.35 20.78 -9.37
N LYS A 72 19.17 20.98 -9.20
CA LYS A 72 18.93 21.60 -9.03
C LYS A 72 19.11 22.42 -8.84
N SER A 73 19.28 22.82 -8.92
CA SER A 73 19.48 23.56 -8.75
C SER A 73 19.66 24.28 -8.74
N PRO A 74 19.77 24.74 -8.75
CA PRO A 74 20.07 25.54 -8.64
C PRO A 74 19.95 26.29 -8.44
#